data_a7c7155c97a892ca82c02eadef516b90
#
_entry.id   a7c7155c97a892ca82c02eadef516b90
#
_cell.length_a   1.000
_cell.length_b   1.000
_cell.length_c   1.000
_cell.angle_alpha   90.00
_cell.angle_beta   90.00
_cell.angle_gamma   90.00
#
_symmetry.space_group_name_H-M   'P 1'
#
loop_
_entity.id
_entity.type
_entity.pdbx_description
1 polymer ?
#
loop_
_entity_poly.entity_id
_entity_poly.type
_entity_poly.pdbx_seq_one_letter_code
_entity_poly.pdbx_strand_id
1 'polypeptide(L)'
;MATLDDVRRIALSLPRTTEHLVGDNTRFRVGRLVYASVSADEERLGFGFPKEERAALVASEPAKFMMPLPADERYQWVRARLPALDPEELRELLIDAWCMVVPKTIAARYLESQGIDPGRTGPG
;
A
#
# COMPACT_ATOMS: atom_id res chain seq x y z
N MET A 1 12.63 -7.71 -7.24
CA MET A 1 11.68 -8.64 -6.61
C MET A 1 11.45 -8.23 -5.16
N ALA A 2 10.25 -7.74 -4.86
CA ALA A 2 9.95 -7.27 -3.51
C ALA A 2 9.60 -8.43 -2.58
N THR A 3 9.94 -8.26 -1.30
CA THR A 3 9.74 -9.26 -0.25
C THR A 3 8.99 -8.65 0.92
N LEU A 4 8.55 -9.50 1.87
CA LEU A 4 7.97 -9.01 3.12
C LEU A 4 8.95 -8.10 3.88
N ASP A 5 10.24 -8.41 3.87
CA ASP A 5 11.23 -7.56 4.51
C ASP A 5 11.27 -6.17 3.89
N ASP A 6 11.12 -6.08 2.56
CA ASP A 6 11.04 -4.78 1.87
C ASP A 6 9.80 -4.00 2.32
N VAL A 7 8.65 -4.68 2.38
CA VAL A 7 7.40 -4.07 2.85
C VAL A 7 7.57 -3.55 4.27
N ARG A 8 8.12 -4.38 5.16
CA ARG A 8 8.32 -4.02 6.57
C ARG A 8 9.24 -2.81 6.70
N ARG A 9 10.36 -2.83 6.00
CA ARG A 9 11.33 -1.73 6.05
C ARG A 9 10.72 -0.42 5.60
N ILE A 10 10.00 -0.44 4.50
CA ILE A 10 9.35 0.76 3.96
C ILE A 10 8.22 1.22 4.88
N ALA A 11 7.29 0.33 5.21
CA ALA A 11 6.11 0.68 5.99
C ALA A 11 6.49 1.22 7.37
N LEU A 12 7.43 0.57 8.07
CA LEU A 12 7.82 1.01 9.40
C LEU A 12 8.63 2.31 9.39
N SER A 13 9.12 2.75 8.23
CA SER A 13 9.74 4.06 8.09
C SER A 13 8.69 5.17 7.96
N LEU A 14 7.44 4.81 7.68
CA LEU A 14 6.36 5.79 7.53
C LEU A 14 5.79 6.16 8.91
N PRO A 15 5.61 7.47 9.19
CA PRO A 15 5.12 7.90 10.50
C PRO A 15 3.82 7.23 10.94
N ARG A 16 3.72 6.92 12.23
CA ARG A 16 2.55 6.34 12.88
C ARG A 16 2.18 4.92 12.44
N THR A 17 3.03 4.27 11.66
CA THR A 17 2.77 2.89 11.21
C THR A 17 3.13 1.89 12.30
N THR A 18 2.24 0.92 12.51
CA THR A 18 2.49 -0.24 13.36
C THR A 18 2.24 -1.52 12.59
N GLU A 19 2.98 -2.57 12.93
CA GLU A 19 2.88 -3.88 12.30
C GLU A 19 2.11 -4.83 13.22
N HIS A 20 1.17 -5.61 12.65
CA HIS A 20 0.37 -6.56 13.41
C HIS A 20 0.22 -7.86 12.63
N LEU A 21 0.30 -8.99 13.33
CA LEU A 21 -0.01 -10.28 12.77
C LEU A 21 -1.48 -10.59 13.07
N VAL A 22 -2.29 -10.76 12.03
CA VAL A 22 -3.72 -11.05 12.14
C VAL A 22 -4.00 -12.32 11.37
N GLY A 23 -4.29 -13.42 12.11
CA GLY A 23 -4.27 -14.74 11.51
C GLY A 23 -2.84 -15.01 11.04
N ASP A 24 -2.67 -15.34 9.77
CA ASP A 24 -1.35 -15.57 9.18
C ASP A 24 -0.88 -14.40 8.33
N ASN A 25 -1.65 -13.31 8.29
CA ASN A 25 -1.31 -12.14 7.48
C ASN A 25 -0.59 -11.08 8.31
N THR A 26 0.44 -10.47 7.72
CA THR A 26 1.15 -9.34 8.33
C THR A 26 0.50 -8.05 7.85
N ARG A 27 -0.04 -7.26 8.78
CA ARG A 27 -0.74 -6.02 8.45
C ARG A 27 -0.01 -4.81 8.98
N PHE A 28 -0.06 -3.73 8.19
CA PHE A 28 0.52 -2.44 8.55
C PHE A 28 -0.61 -1.43 8.61
N ARG A 29 -0.70 -0.71 9.72
CA ARG A 29 -1.80 0.21 9.94
C ARG A 29 -1.37 1.49 10.65
N VAL A 30 -2.20 2.52 10.50
CA VAL A 30 -2.12 3.77 11.25
C VAL A 30 -3.37 3.81 12.13
N GLY A 31 -3.18 3.74 13.45
CA GLY A 31 -4.31 3.57 14.35
C GLY A 31 -5.07 2.28 14.02
N ARG A 32 -6.34 2.40 13.61
CA ARG A 32 -7.16 1.25 13.25
C ARG A 32 -7.24 1.00 11.74
N LEU A 33 -6.61 1.87 10.95
CA LEU A 33 -6.75 1.82 9.50
C LEU A 33 -5.60 1.03 8.88
N VAL A 34 -5.90 -0.15 8.38
CA VAL A 34 -4.94 -1.00 7.66
C VAL A 34 -4.74 -0.42 6.27
N TYR A 35 -3.49 -0.16 5.88
CA TYR A 35 -3.19 0.31 4.55
C TYR A 35 -2.34 -0.66 3.71
N ALA A 36 -1.82 -1.71 4.33
CA ALA A 36 -1.08 -2.77 3.63
C ALA A 36 -1.22 -4.08 4.38
N SER A 37 -1.27 -5.19 3.64
CA SER A 37 -1.36 -6.53 4.21
C SER A 37 -0.62 -7.50 3.31
N VAL A 38 0.25 -8.33 3.90
CA VAL A 38 1.00 -9.36 3.18
C VAL A 38 0.49 -10.72 3.60
N SER A 39 0.20 -11.58 2.62
CA SER A 39 -0.30 -12.94 2.86
C SER A 39 0.75 -13.81 3.54
N ALA A 40 0.29 -14.92 4.16
CA ALA A 40 1.16 -15.84 4.89
C ALA A 40 2.27 -16.41 4.01
N ASP A 41 1.96 -16.68 2.73
CA ASP A 41 2.94 -17.20 1.78
C ASP A 41 3.84 -16.11 1.18
N GLU A 42 3.62 -14.84 1.57
CA GLU A 42 4.37 -13.68 1.10
C GLU A 42 4.28 -13.44 -0.41
N GLU A 43 3.28 -14.02 -1.06
CA GLU A 43 3.09 -13.91 -2.50
C GLU A 43 2.17 -12.74 -2.89
N ARG A 44 1.31 -12.29 -1.98
CA ARG A 44 0.34 -11.24 -2.27
C ARG A 44 0.42 -10.10 -1.30
N LEU A 45 0.36 -8.89 -1.86
CA LEU A 45 0.27 -7.65 -1.11
C LEU A 45 -1.10 -7.03 -1.40
N GLY A 46 -1.89 -6.78 -0.34
CA GLY A 46 -3.07 -5.92 -0.45
C GLY A 46 -2.71 -4.53 0.06
N PHE A 47 -3.23 -3.49 -0.56
CA PHE A 47 -2.91 -2.13 -0.16
C PHE A 47 -4.02 -1.15 -0.51
N GLY A 48 -4.04 -0.02 0.20
CA GLY A 48 -5.00 1.05 -0.05
C GLY A 48 -4.82 1.65 -1.44
N PHE A 49 -5.93 1.78 -2.18
CA PHE A 49 -5.89 2.32 -3.53
C PHE A 49 -7.30 2.79 -3.90
N PRO A 50 -7.46 3.94 -4.58
CA PRO A 50 -8.80 4.42 -4.96
C PRO A 50 -9.56 3.40 -5.79
N LYS A 51 -10.73 2.99 -5.33
CA LYS A 51 -11.48 1.92 -6.02
C LYS A 51 -11.95 2.33 -7.42
N GLU A 52 -12.11 3.61 -7.67
CA GLU A 52 -12.50 4.12 -8.99
C GLU A 52 -11.37 3.95 -10.02
N GLU A 53 -10.13 3.79 -9.56
CA GLU A 53 -8.95 3.71 -10.43
C GLU A 53 -8.38 2.31 -10.53
N ARG A 54 -8.83 1.39 -9.66
CA ARG A 54 -8.19 0.06 -9.59
C ARG A 54 -8.42 -0.80 -10.83
N ALA A 55 -9.57 -0.67 -11.48
CA ALA A 55 -9.83 -1.44 -12.69
C ALA A 55 -8.85 -1.07 -13.80
N ALA A 56 -8.52 0.22 -13.93
CA ALA A 56 -7.54 0.68 -14.91
C ALA A 56 -6.14 0.19 -14.56
N LEU A 57 -5.78 0.19 -13.28
CA LEU A 57 -4.49 -0.32 -12.82
C LEU A 57 -4.35 -1.81 -13.15
N VAL A 58 -5.35 -2.61 -12.80
CA VAL A 58 -5.33 -4.05 -13.08
C VAL A 58 -5.27 -4.31 -14.58
N ALA A 59 -6.05 -3.57 -15.37
CA ALA A 59 -6.05 -3.72 -16.82
C ALA A 59 -4.70 -3.35 -17.45
N SER A 60 -4.00 -2.36 -16.88
CA SER A 60 -2.70 -1.91 -17.41
C SER A 60 -1.59 -2.93 -17.18
N GLU A 61 -1.63 -3.66 -16.06
CA GLU A 61 -0.59 -4.63 -15.69
C GLU A 61 -1.20 -5.85 -15.00
N PRO A 62 -1.95 -6.68 -15.74
CA PRO A 62 -2.66 -7.81 -15.13
C PRO A 62 -1.74 -8.90 -14.57
N ALA A 63 -0.47 -8.91 -14.98
CA ALA A 63 0.51 -9.83 -14.40
C ALA A 63 0.96 -9.42 -12.99
N LYS A 64 0.79 -8.14 -12.64
CA LYS A 64 1.18 -7.60 -11.34
C LYS A 64 0.01 -7.39 -10.40
N PHE A 65 -1.09 -6.84 -10.91
CA PHE A 65 -2.20 -6.36 -10.07
C PHE A 65 -3.45 -7.21 -10.24
N MET A 66 -4.19 -7.33 -9.16
CA MET A 66 -5.42 -8.12 -9.10
C MET A 66 -6.51 -7.35 -8.38
N MET A 67 -7.75 -7.55 -8.79
CA MET A 67 -8.88 -6.99 -8.06
C MET A 67 -8.93 -7.56 -6.64
N PRO A 68 -9.50 -6.83 -5.67
CA PRO A 68 -9.62 -7.35 -4.32
C PRO A 68 -10.54 -8.56 -4.29
N LEU A 69 -10.49 -9.32 -3.19
CA LEU A 69 -11.44 -10.40 -2.97
C LEU A 69 -12.86 -9.81 -2.92
N PRO A 70 -13.91 -10.61 -3.28
CA PRO A 70 -15.27 -10.08 -3.29
C PRO A 70 -15.70 -9.39 -1.99
N ALA A 71 -15.26 -9.92 -0.85
CA ALA A 71 -15.58 -9.32 0.45
C ALA A 71 -14.98 -7.93 0.64
N ASP A 72 -13.92 -7.61 -0.10
CA ASP A 72 -13.18 -6.36 0.04
C ASP A 72 -13.46 -5.36 -1.08
N GLU A 73 -14.29 -5.70 -2.05
CA GLU A 73 -14.55 -4.84 -3.22
C GLU A 73 -15.13 -3.46 -2.85
N ARG A 74 -15.85 -3.37 -1.74
CA ARG A 74 -16.43 -2.12 -1.26
C ARG A 74 -15.40 -1.15 -0.70
N TYR A 75 -14.18 -1.64 -0.39
CA TYR A 75 -13.14 -0.82 0.20
C TYR A 75 -12.22 -0.23 -0.85
N GLN A 76 -11.49 0.81 -0.48
CA GLN A 76 -10.43 1.41 -1.30
C GLN A 76 -9.21 0.48 -1.22
N TRP A 77 -9.21 -0.58 -2.01
CA TRP A 77 -8.27 -1.68 -1.88
C TRP A 77 -7.98 -2.34 -3.22
N VAL A 78 -6.73 -2.74 -3.43
CA VAL A 78 -6.31 -3.53 -4.59
C VAL A 78 -5.22 -4.50 -4.11
N ARG A 79 -4.95 -5.53 -4.90
CA ARG A 79 -3.91 -6.51 -4.59
C ARG A 79 -2.84 -6.54 -5.66
N ALA A 80 -1.65 -6.97 -5.28
CA ALA A 80 -0.54 -7.16 -6.20
C ALA A 80 0.18 -8.47 -5.89
N ARG A 81 0.86 -9.02 -6.91
CA ARG A 81 1.78 -10.12 -6.71
C ARG A 81 3.07 -9.50 -6.18
N LEU A 82 3.36 -9.73 -4.91
CA LEU A 82 4.51 -9.08 -4.27
C LEU A 82 5.83 -9.30 -5.02
N PRO A 83 6.18 -10.55 -5.42
CA PRO A 83 7.43 -10.75 -6.14
C PRO A 83 7.51 -10.08 -7.52
N ALA A 84 6.39 -9.66 -8.08
CA ALA A 84 6.37 -8.98 -9.38
C ALA A 84 6.69 -7.49 -9.27
N LEU A 85 6.73 -6.95 -8.05
CA LEU A 85 7.06 -5.54 -7.81
C LEU A 85 8.54 -5.37 -7.57
N ASP A 86 9.12 -4.25 -8.02
CA ASP A 86 10.46 -3.89 -7.58
C ASP A 86 10.36 -2.99 -6.34
N PRO A 87 11.46 -2.83 -5.57
CA PRO A 87 11.43 -2.06 -4.34
C PRO A 87 11.04 -0.59 -4.51
N GLU A 88 11.38 0.05 -5.62
CA GLU A 88 11.01 1.43 -5.86
C GLU A 88 9.51 1.58 -6.11
N GLU A 89 8.96 0.69 -6.93
CA GLU A 89 7.53 0.65 -7.20
C GLU A 89 6.76 0.37 -5.91
N LEU A 90 7.23 -0.60 -5.14
CA LEU A 90 6.64 -0.93 -3.85
C LEU A 90 6.60 0.28 -2.93
N ARG A 91 7.69 1.04 -2.87
CA ARG A 91 7.78 2.23 -2.02
C ARG A 91 6.73 3.26 -2.43
N GLU A 92 6.57 3.52 -3.72
CA GLU A 92 5.57 4.47 -4.20
C GLU A 92 4.15 4.03 -3.83
N LEU A 93 3.84 2.75 -4.04
CA LEU A 93 2.52 2.21 -3.73
C LEU A 93 2.21 2.29 -2.23
N LEU A 94 3.18 1.98 -1.38
CA LEU A 94 3.00 2.02 0.07
C LEU A 94 2.87 3.45 0.59
N ILE A 95 3.64 4.40 0.07
CA ILE A 95 3.52 5.81 0.45
C ILE A 95 2.13 6.34 0.08
N ASP A 96 1.65 6.04 -1.13
CA ASP A 96 0.33 6.49 -1.58
C ASP A 96 -0.78 5.89 -0.71
N ALA A 97 -0.67 4.59 -0.38
CA ALA A 97 -1.64 3.93 0.50
C ALA A 97 -1.62 4.53 1.91
N TRP A 98 -0.43 4.80 2.44
CA TRP A 98 -0.26 5.45 3.74
C TRP A 98 -0.88 6.84 3.75
N CYS A 99 -0.71 7.61 2.68
CA CYS A 99 -1.31 8.95 2.57
C CYS A 99 -2.84 8.92 2.68
N MET A 100 -3.48 7.80 2.37
CA MET A 100 -4.92 7.65 2.47
C MET A 100 -5.42 7.48 3.91
N VAL A 101 -4.53 7.14 4.85
CA VAL A 101 -4.92 6.81 6.24
C VAL A 101 -4.33 7.75 7.28
N VAL A 102 -3.57 8.76 6.88
CA VAL A 102 -3.04 9.77 7.80
C VAL A 102 -3.65 11.13 7.50
N PRO A 103 -3.66 12.06 8.48
CA PRO A 103 -4.07 13.43 8.19
C PRO A 103 -3.20 14.04 7.09
N LYS A 104 -3.81 14.90 6.28
CA LYS A 104 -3.11 15.54 5.16
C LYS A 104 -1.86 16.32 5.59
N THR A 105 -1.88 16.92 6.77
CA THR A 105 -0.73 17.66 7.28
C THR A 105 0.45 16.74 7.58
N ILE A 106 0.19 15.55 8.10
CA ILE A 106 1.24 14.56 8.36
C ILE A 106 1.82 14.05 7.05
N ALA A 107 0.94 13.75 6.07
CA ALA A 107 1.38 13.30 4.76
C ALA A 107 2.26 14.36 4.09
N ALA A 108 1.81 15.62 4.08
CA ALA A 108 2.56 16.71 3.45
C ALA A 108 3.95 16.90 4.08
N ARG A 109 4.03 16.87 5.42
CA ARG A 109 5.31 17.00 6.12
C ARG A 109 6.28 15.88 5.77
N TYR A 110 5.78 14.65 5.73
CA TYR A 110 6.61 13.51 5.38
C TYR A 110 7.13 13.64 3.95
N LEU A 111 6.24 13.95 3.00
CA LEU A 111 6.61 14.07 1.59
C LEU A 111 7.65 15.17 1.39
N GLU A 112 7.47 16.31 2.04
CA GLU A 112 8.44 17.40 2.00
C GLU A 112 9.80 16.96 2.54
N SER A 113 9.81 16.22 3.65
CA SER A 113 11.07 15.75 4.26
C SER A 113 11.81 14.77 3.35
N GLN A 114 11.09 14.08 2.46
CA GLN A 114 11.68 13.11 1.53
C GLN A 114 11.94 13.74 0.15
N GLY A 115 11.66 15.03 -0.03
CA GLY A 115 11.82 15.70 -1.32
C GLY A 115 10.80 15.24 -2.36
N ILE A 116 9.64 14.76 -1.93
CA ILE A 116 8.56 14.31 -2.81
C ILE A 116 7.52 15.41 -2.92
N ASP A 117 7.08 15.69 -4.16
CA ASP A 117 6.01 16.67 -4.38
C ASP A 117 4.69 16.12 -3.85
N PRO A 118 4.04 16.79 -2.86
CA PRO A 118 2.76 16.32 -2.32
C PRO A 118 1.66 16.24 -3.37
N GLY A 119 1.74 17.01 -4.44
CA GLY A 119 0.73 17.02 -5.49
C GLY A 119 0.72 15.78 -6.37
N ARG A 120 1.76 14.96 -6.33
CA ARG A 120 1.82 13.76 -7.16
C ARG A 120 1.09 12.56 -6.56
N THR A 121 0.77 12.61 -5.26
CA THR A 121 0.16 11.48 -4.56
C THR A 121 -1.35 11.57 -4.58
N GLY A 122 -1.98 10.47 -4.95
CA GLY A 122 -3.42 10.36 -4.96
C GLY A 122 -4.09 11.21 -6.04
N PRO A 123 -5.39 11.04 -6.22
CA PRO A 123 -6.17 11.94 -7.07
C PRO A 123 -6.20 13.29 -6.40
N GLY A 124 -5.55 14.23 -6.99
CA GLY A 124 -5.28 15.56 -6.46
C GLY A 124 -6.48 16.29 -5.97
#